data_57adb54ac46715f9e0bdf7cf02ae9c56
#
_entry.id   57adb54ac46715f9e0bdf7cf02ae9c56
#
_cell.length_a   1.000
_cell.length_b   1.000
_cell.length_c   1.000
_cell.angle_alpha   90.00
_cell.angle_beta   90.00
_cell.angle_gamma   90.00
#
_symmetry.space_group_name_H-M   'P 1'
#
loop_
_entity.id
_entity.type
_entity.pdbx_description
1 polymer ?
#
loop_
_entity_poly.entity_id
_entity_poly.type
_entity_poly.pdbx_seq_one_letter_code
_entity_poly.pdbx_strand_id
1 'polypeptide(L)'
;MNAHTTPLRQPRASVPVRPSRASQCRRARGIAAIEFGILLPVFVFLTLPLIDFARAIQANLILVNLTREGASLASRSPQTPQTSMNALAQTTPPLQMSQRGMIYVTKVMGNAENCNKSGTNCTVRNIVLEQYRWAGGWGMGGSAPGSRIWGNCGGWRNDGTCSGLPSPGTSSPTASVMTGKLSDGQVVWAVETYYNFNMFFQGLTMGVLQMPTLGPNLYSSTVF
;
A
#
# COMPACT_ATOMS: atom_id res chain seq x y z
N MET A 1 93.45 -68.29 2.76
CA MET A 1 93.24 -66.97 3.44
C MET A 1 92.14 -66.26 2.70
N ASN A 2 90.90 -66.41 3.18
CA ASN A 2 89.71 -65.81 2.57
C ASN A 2 89.25 -64.63 3.41
N ALA A 3 89.32 -63.40 2.85
CA ALA A 3 88.88 -62.22 3.49
C ALA A 3 87.39 -62.05 3.16
N HIS A 4 86.50 -62.11 4.18
CA HIS A 4 85.06 -61.79 4.12
C HIS A 4 84.89 -60.25 4.17
N THR A 5 84.46 -59.68 3.11
CA THR A 5 84.00 -58.26 3.10
C THR A 5 82.50 -58.18 3.39
N THR A 6 82.12 -57.54 4.48
CA THR A 6 80.75 -57.27 4.90
C THR A 6 80.21 -56.00 4.18
N PRO A 7 79.08 -55.97 3.56
CA PRO A 7 78.55 -54.78 2.94
C PRO A 7 77.93 -53.82 3.98
N LEU A 8 78.30 -52.54 3.92
CA LEU A 8 77.70 -51.43 4.69
C LEU A 8 76.24 -51.17 4.33
N ARG A 9 75.38 -51.22 5.35
CA ARG A 9 73.95 -50.91 5.26
C ARG A 9 73.76 -49.39 5.17
N GLN A 10 73.34 -48.86 4.04
CA GLN A 10 72.95 -47.46 3.86
C GLN A 10 71.70 -47.10 4.71
N PRO A 11 71.64 -45.93 5.41
CA PRO A 11 70.47 -45.47 6.12
C PRO A 11 69.41 -45.07 5.09
N ARG A 12 68.14 -45.61 5.25
CA ARG A 12 66.97 -45.22 4.50
C ARG A 12 66.62 -43.80 4.87
N ALA A 13 66.65 -42.88 3.90
CA ALA A 13 66.13 -41.54 4.01
C ALA A 13 64.59 -41.60 4.26
N SER A 14 64.15 -41.00 5.35
CA SER A 14 62.72 -40.84 5.67
C SER A 14 62.07 -39.86 4.68
N VAL A 15 61.16 -40.37 3.87
CA VAL A 15 60.35 -39.55 2.95
C VAL A 15 59.37 -38.71 3.77
N PRO A 16 59.36 -37.36 3.66
CA PRO A 16 58.39 -36.55 4.38
C PRO A 16 56.98 -36.85 3.88
N VAL A 17 56.12 -37.32 4.78
CA VAL A 17 54.68 -37.55 4.49
C VAL A 17 54.04 -36.20 4.28
N ARG A 18 53.74 -35.84 3.00
CA ARG A 18 52.94 -34.66 2.67
C ARG A 18 51.53 -34.85 3.23
N PRO A 19 51.01 -33.90 4.03
CA PRO A 19 49.62 -33.96 4.52
C PRO A 19 48.66 -34.00 3.32
N SER A 20 47.77 -34.96 3.34
CA SER A 20 46.82 -35.19 2.22
C SER A 20 45.94 -33.97 2.00
N ARG A 21 45.81 -33.47 0.76
CA ARG A 21 44.96 -32.35 0.35
C ARG A 21 43.48 -32.52 0.80
N ALA A 22 43.06 -33.73 1.13
CA ALA A 22 41.70 -34.03 1.59
C ALA A 22 41.36 -33.43 2.97
N SER A 23 42.32 -33.23 3.86
CA SER A 23 42.08 -32.65 5.18
C SER A 23 41.87 -31.13 5.15
N GLN A 24 42.51 -30.45 4.19
CA GLN A 24 42.35 -28.99 4.00
C GLN A 24 40.98 -28.62 3.43
N CYS A 25 40.43 -29.41 2.49
CA CYS A 25 39.10 -29.18 1.91
C CYS A 25 37.95 -29.35 2.93
N ARG A 26 38.08 -30.24 3.93
CA ARG A 26 37.06 -30.41 4.97
C ARG A 26 37.02 -29.23 5.94
N ARG A 27 38.17 -28.66 6.31
CA ARG A 27 38.24 -27.49 7.20
C ARG A 27 37.65 -26.23 6.50
N ALA A 28 37.94 -26.00 5.24
CA ALA A 28 37.41 -24.86 4.49
C ALA A 28 35.85 -24.92 4.34
N ARG A 29 35.29 -26.11 4.17
CA ARG A 29 33.82 -26.30 4.12
C ARG A 29 33.13 -25.97 5.45
N GLY A 30 33.78 -26.26 6.60
CA GLY A 30 33.22 -25.95 7.92
C GLY A 30 33.21 -24.45 8.22
N ILE A 31 34.22 -23.70 7.81
CA ILE A 31 34.31 -22.25 8.02
C ILE A 31 33.24 -21.52 7.19
N ALA A 32 33.11 -21.86 5.92
CA ALA A 32 32.06 -21.28 5.04
C ALA A 32 30.65 -21.53 5.56
N ALA A 33 30.40 -22.68 6.18
CA ALA A 33 29.08 -22.96 6.78
C ALA A 33 28.78 -22.08 8.01
N ILE A 34 29.78 -21.77 8.80
CA ILE A 34 29.66 -20.87 9.97
C ILE A 34 29.44 -19.43 9.51
N GLU A 35 30.23 -18.96 8.52
CA GLU A 35 30.07 -17.63 7.94
C GLU A 35 28.65 -17.45 7.35
N PHE A 36 28.19 -18.44 6.57
CA PHE A 36 26.82 -18.42 6.03
C PHE A 36 25.76 -18.45 7.15
N GLY A 37 25.98 -19.25 8.21
CA GLY A 37 25.09 -19.32 9.37
C GLY A 37 24.93 -17.98 10.12
N ILE A 38 25.97 -17.14 10.14
CA ILE A 38 25.94 -15.81 10.75
C ILE A 38 25.28 -14.78 9.81
N LEU A 39 25.53 -14.87 8.50
CA LEU A 39 24.98 -13.93 7.51
C LEU A 39 23.50 -14.18 7.21
N LEU A 40 23.05 -15.45 7.28
CA LEU A 40 21.69 -15.83 6.95
C LEU A 40 20.63 -15.06 7.76
N PRO A 41 20.68 -14.95 9.10
CA PRO A 41 19.71 -14.17 9.86
C PRO A 41 19.71 -12.68 9.49
N VAL A 42 20.88 -12.11 9.15
CA VAL A 42 20.96 -10.71 8.68
C VAL A 42 20.25 -10.55 7.34
N PHE A 43 20.47 -11.47 6.40
CA PHE A 43 19.77 -11.48 5.11
C PHE A 43 18.26 -11.61 5.28
N VAL A 44 17.81 -12.54 6.11
CA VAL A 44 16.38 -12.72 6.39
C VAL A 44 15.79 -11.43 6.96
N PHE A 45 16.44 -10.83 7.95
CA PHE A 45 15.97 -9.59 8.57
C PHE A 45 15.88 -8.41 7.59
N LEU A 46 16.74 -8.34 6.59
CA LEU A 46 16.71 -7.29 5.56
C LEU A 46 15.70 -7.59 4.46
N THR A 47 15.50 -8.86 4.07
CA THR A 47 14.61 -9.22 2.97
C THR A 47 13.12 -9.19 3.34
N LEU A 48 12.77 -9.51 4.59
CA LEU A 48 11.38 -9.54 5.04
C LEU A 48 10.68 -8.17 4.93
N PRO A 49 11.23 -7.04 5.43
CA PRO A 49 10.61 -5.74 5.22
C PRO A 49 10.55 -5.33 3.75
N LEU A 50 11.53 -5.73 2.94
CA LEU A 50 11.54 -5.43 1.51
C LEU A 50 10.32 -6.05 0.80
N ILE A 51 9.94 -7.27 1.16
CA ILE A 51 8.75 -7.94 0.63
C ILE A 51 7.47 -7.17 1.04
N ASP A 52 7.35 -6.75 2.30
CA ASP A 52 6.20 -5.98 2.76
C ASP A 52 6.10 -4.62 2.08
N PHE A 53 7.22 -3.91 1.87
CA PHE A 53 7.24 -2.66 1.11
C PHE A 53 6.83 -2.87 -0.35
N ALA A 54 7.33 -3.91 -1.01
CA ALA A 54 6.95 -4.22 -2.39
C ALA A 54 5.44 -4.46 -2.51
N ARG A 55 4.84 -5.21 -1.57
CA ARG A 55 3.39 -5.43 -1.50
C ARG A 55 2.61 -4.15 -1.23
N ALA A 56 3.11 -3.28 -0.37
CA ALA A 56 2.46 -1.99 -0.08
C ALA A 56 2.48 -1.07 -1.30
N ILE A 57 3.60 -1.01 -2.04
CA ILE A 57 3.70 -0.25 -3.28
C ILE A 57 2.72 -0.82 -4.32
N GLN A 58 2.65 -2.13 -4.50
CA GLN A 58 1.70 -2.77 -5.39
C GLN A 58 0.26 -2.43 -5.02
N ALA A 59 -0.10 -2.54 -3.74
CA ALA A 59 -1.42 -2.17 -3.24
C ALA A 59 -1.76 -0.70 -3.56
N ASN A 60 -0.81 0.21 -3.31
CA ASN A 60 -1.01 1.64 -3.59
C ASN A 60 -1.21 1.92 -5.09
N LEU A 61 -0.46 1.26 -5.97
CA LEU A 61 -0.64 1.40 -7.43
C LEU A 61 -2.02 0.92 -7.88
N ILE A 62 -2.53 -0.18 -7.32
CA ILE A 62 -3.89 -0.67 -7.58
C ILE A 62 -4.91 0.37 -7.14
N LEU A 63 -4.77 0.95 -5.95
CA LEU A 63 -5.69 1.99 -5.46
C LEU A 63 -5.67 3.25 -6.33
N VAL A 64 -4.50 3.69 -6.79
CA VAL A 64 -4.38 4.85 -7.69
C VAL A 64 -5.09 4.59 -9.02
N ASN A 65 -4.93 3.40 -9.60
CA ASN A 65 -5.62 3.03 -10.83
C ASN A 65 -7.14 2.96 -10.61
N LEU A 66 -7.58 2.34 -9.51
CA LEU A 66 -8.98 2.24 -9.15
C LEU A 66 -9.63 3.61 -8.98
N THR A 67 -8.97 4.58 -8.34
CA THR A 67 -9.51 5.93 -8.20
C THR A 67 -9.62 6.65 -9.54
N ARG A 68 -8.66 6.46 -10.45
CA ARG A 68 -8.70 7.06 -11.80
C ARG A 68 -9.82 6.48 -12.65
N GLU A 69 -9.95 5.16 -12.67
CA GLU A 69 -11.04 4.47 -13.37
C GLU A 69 -12.39 4.86 -12.76
N GLY A 70 -12.48 4.87 -11.43
CA GLY A 70 -13.67 5.27 -10.70
C GLY A 70 -14.12 6.67 -11.02
N ALA A 71 -13.21 7.65 -11.06
CA ALA A 71 -13.51 9.03 -11.39
C ALA A 71 -13.97 9.18 -12.84
N SER A 72 -13.32 8.46 -13.77
CA SER A 72 -13.76 8.42 -15.17
C SER A 72 -15.15 7.79 -15.35
N LEU A 73 -15.44 6.69 -14.64
CA LEU A 73 -16.75 6.05 -14.67
C LEU A 73 -17.82 6.94 -14.03
N ALA A 74 -17.55 7.56 -12.89
CA ALA A 74 -18.50 8.43 -12.20
C ALA A 74 -18.90 9.64 -13.05
N SER A 75 -17.98 10.17 -13.88
CA SER A 75 -18.22 11.33 -14.73
C SER A 75 -18.98 10.99 -16.04
N ARG A 76 -18.92 9.74 -16.52
CA ARG A 76 -19.41 9.36 -17.87
C ARG A 76 -20.48 8.30 -17.86
N SER A 77 -20.56 7.49 -16.81
CA SER A 77 -21.50 6.35 -16.77
C SER A 77 -22.89 6.79 -16.30
N PRO A 78 -23.96 6.35 -16.96
CA PRO A 78 -25.32 6.50 -16.47
C PRO A 78 -25.67 5.50 -15.34
N GLN A 79 -24.73 4.60 -15.00
CA GLN A 79 -24.91 3.59 -13.98
C GLN A 79 -24.96 4.19 -12.57
N THR A 80 -25.60 3.48 -11.65
CA THR A 80 -25.60 3.89 -10.25
C THR A 80 -24.18 3.83 -9.68
N PRO A 81 -23.79 4.74 -8.79
CA PRO A 81 -22.46 4.72 -8.17
C PRO A 81 -22.11 3.38 -7.51
N GLN A 82 -23.09 2.69 -6.92
CA GLN A 82 -22.86 1.36 -6.32
C GLN A 82 -22.48 0.30 -7.36
N THR A 83 -23.14 0.29 -8.52
CA THR A 83 -22.81 -0.64 -9.61
C THR A 83 -21.37 -0.42 -10.09
N SER A 84 -20.99 0.84 -10.29
CA SER A 84 -19.62 1.21 -10.67
C SER A 84 -18.60 0.81 -9.60
N MET A 85 -18.86 1.09 -8.32
CA MET A 85 -17.98 0.72 -7.21
C MET A 85 -17.85 -0.82 -7.05
N ASN A 86 -18.94 -1.57 -7.26
CA ASN A 86 -18.90 -3.04 -7.26
C ASN A 86 -18.01 -3.59 -8.39
N ALA A 87 -18.17 -3.05 -9.60
CA ALA A 87 -17.34 -3.45 -10.74
C ALA A 87 -15.87 -3.13 -10.49
N LEU A 88 -15.56 -1.93 -10.03
CA LEU A 88 -14.21 -1.50 -9.70
C LEU A 88 -13.56 -2.40 -8.62
N ALA A 89 -14.30 -2.73 -7.56
CA ALA A 89 -13.78 -3.58 -6.50
C ALA A 89 -13.40 -4.99 -6.98
N GLN A 90 -14.04 -5.48 -8.06
CA GLN A 90 -13.74 -6.78 -8.66
C GLN A 90 -12.43 -6.76 -9.48
N THR A 91 -11.95 -5.60 -9.92
CA THR A 91 -10.73 -5.45 -10.72
C THR A 91 -9.46 -5.31 -9.88
N THR A 92 -9.54 -5.46 -8.57
CA THR A 92 -8.45 -5.16 -7.62
C THR A 92 -7.62 -6.34 -7.09
N PRO A 93 -7.77 -7.61 -7.54
CA PRO A 93 -6.87 -8.66 -7.03
C PRO A 93 -5.39 -8.25 -7.14
N PRO A 94 -4.57 -8.56 -6.13
CA PRO A 94 -4.82 -9.43 -4.98
C PRO A 94 -5.43 -8.74 -3.75
N LEU A 95 -5.92 -7.50 -3.86
CA LEU A 95 -6.51 -6.80 -2.73
C LEU A 95 -7.91 -7.36 -2.39
N GLN A 96 -8.17 -7.50 -1.10
CA GLN A 96 -9.46 -7.94 -0.58
C GLN A 96 -10.33 -6.72 -0.25
N MET A 97 -10.80 -6.01 -1.29
CA MET A 97 -11.51 -4.75 -1.12
C MET A 97 -12.78 -4.89 -0.29
N SER A 98 -13.56 -5.95 -0.46
CA SER A 98 -14.78 -6.21 0.33
C SER A 98 -14.52 -6.36 1.82
N GLN A 99 -13.35 -6.89 2.20
CA GLN A 99 -13.00 -7.06 3.60
C GLN A 99 -12.30 -5.83 4.18
N ARG A 100 -11.36 -5.25 3.45
CA ARG A 100 -10.38 -4.28 3.96
C ARG A 100 -10.37 -2.94 3.22
N GLY A 101 -11.18 -2.80 2.18
CA GLY A 101 -11.27 -1.60 1.36
C GLY A 101 -12.51 -0.78 1.63
N MET A 102 -12.46 0.50 1.29
CA MET A 102 -13.61 1.40 1.26
C MET A 102 -13.45 2.35 0.08
N ILE A 103 -14.56 2.60 -0.61
CA ILE A 103 -14.62 3.53 -1.74
C ILE A 103 -15.65 4.60 -1.41
N TYR A 104 -15.30 5.87 -1.64
CA TYR A 104 -16.23 6.99 -1.62
C TYR A 104 -16.23 7.67 -2.98
N VAL A 105 -17.43 8.07 -3.41
CA VAL A 105 -17.64 8.88 -4.60
C VAL A 105 -18.39 10.14 -4.17
N THR A 106 -17.78 11.29 -4.38
CA THR A 106 -18.32 12.59 -3.97
C THR A 106 -18.49 13.47 -5.20
N LYS A 107 -19.69 13.98 -5.42
CA LYS A 107 -20.00 14.97 -6.45
C LYS A 107 -19.89 16.36 -5.86
N VAL A 108 -19.04 17.17 -6.42
CA VAL A 108 -18.70 18.51 -5.94
C VAL A 108 -19.02 19.53 -7.03
N MET A 109 -19.57 20.67 -6.64
CA MET A 109 -19.86 21.77 -7.56
C MET A 109 -19.27 23.08 -7.03
N GLY A 110 -18.75 23.88 -7.93
CA GLY A 110 -18.45 25.29 -7.65
C GLY A 110 -19.76 26.08 -7.53
N ASN A 111 -19.98 26.76 -6.40
CA ASN A 111 -21.14 27.58 -6.15
C ASN A 111 -20.71 29.02 -5.84
N ALA A 112 -21.14 29.95 -6.68
CA ALA A 112 -20.85 31.38 -6.48
C ALA A 112 -21.70 31.93 -5.34
N GLU A 113 -21.03 32.53 -4.37
CA GLU A 113 -21.64 33.14 -3.19
C GLU A 113 -21.06 34.56 -2.96
N ASN A 114 -21.75 35.33 -2.14
CA ASN A 114 -21.30 36.68 -1.76
C ASN A 114 -20.98 37.59 -2.95
N CYS A 115 -21.77 37.49 -4.02
CA CYS A 115 -21.65 38.38 -5.16
C CYS A 115 -21.96 39.84 -4.76
N ASN A 116 -21.33 40.81 -5.40
CA ASN A 116 -21.71 42.20 -5.26
C ASN A 116 -23.12 42.44 -5.86
N LYS A 117 -23.67 43.65 -5.65
CA LYS A 117 -25.00 43.99 -6.15
C LYS A 117 -25.14 43.88 -7.67
N SER A 118 -24.05 43.92 -8.39
CA SER A 118 -24.01 43.76 -9.86
C SER A 118 -23.85 42.32 -10.32
N GLY A 119 -23.89 41.32 -9.40
CA GLY A 119 -23.67 39.90 -9.71
C GLY A 119 -22.25 39.56 -10.14
N THR A 120 -21.29 40.43 -9.88
CA THR A 120 -19.85 40.26 -10.17
C THR A 120 -19.06 40.10 -8.88
N ASN A 121 -17.79 39.73 -8.97
CA ASN A 121 -16.88 39.55 -7.82
C ASN A 121 -17.43 38.55 -6.79
N CYS A 122 -17.97 37.44 -7.27
CA CYS A 122 -18.44 36.34 -6.42
C CYS A 122 -17.28 35.54 -5.85
N THR A 123 -17.46 35.01 -4.67
CA THR A 123 -16.57 33.98 -4.12
C THR A 123 -17.14 32.61 -4.50
N VAL A 124 -16.34 31.78 -5.18
CA VAL A 124 -16.77 30.42 -5.51
C VAL A 124 -16.37 29.47 -4.39
N ARG A 125 -17.36 28.82 -3.80
CA ARG A 125 -17.18 27.78 -2.78
C ARG A 125 -17.48 26.41 -3.37
N ASN A 126 -16.64 25.45 -3.10
CA ASN A 126 -16.85 24.06 -3.55
C ASN A 126 -17.82 23.38 -2.58
N ILE A 127 -19.01 23.08 -3.05
CA ILE A 127 -20.06 22.46 -2.25
C ILE A 127 -20.23 20.98 -2.61
N VAL A 128 -20.54 20.16 -1.62
CA VAL A 128 -20.89 18.74 -1.80
C VAL A 128 -22.35 18.65 -2.23
N LEU A 129 -22.60 18.09 -3.42
CA LEU A 129 -23.94 17.82 -3.92
C LEU A 129 -24.44 16.46 -3.49
N GLU A 130 -23.62 15.44 -3.67
CA GLU A 130 -23.94 14.05 -3.41
C GLU A 130 -22.70 13.33 -2.90
N GLN A 131 -22.88 12.39 -2.00
CA GLN A 131 -21.80 11.51 -1.56
C GLN A 131 -22.31 10.09 -1.43
N TYR A 132 -21.51 9.16 -1.92
CA TYR A 132 -21.77 7.73 -1.90
C TYR A 132 -20.66 7.00 -1.21
N ARG A 133 -21.03 5.99 -0.42
CA ARG A 133 -20.11 5.04 0.20
C ARG A 133 -20.36 3.66 -0.39
N TRP A 134 -19.33 2.93 -0.71
CA TRP A 134 -19.48 1.56 -1.17
C TRP A 134 -20.07 0.66 -0.08
N ALA A 135 -21.26 0.11 -0.33
CA ALA A 135 -21.99 -0.71 0.62
C ALA A 135 -21.33 -2.10 0.83
N GLY A 136 -20.57 -2.59 -0.16
CA GLY A 136 -19.87 -3.88 -0.11
C GLY A 136 -18.49 -3.85 0.55
N GLY A 137 -18.04 -2.69 1.07
CA GLY A 137 -16.71 -2.51 1.65
C GLY A 137 -16.65 -2.66 3.16
N TRP A 138 -15.41 -2.76 3.68
CA TRP A 138 -15.10 -2.76 5.11
C TRP A 138 -15.73 -3.91 5.91
N GLY A 139 -15.69 -5.14 5.38
CA GLY A 139 -16.24 -6.33 6.03
C GLY A 139 -15.47 -6.81 7.27
N MET A 140 -14.31 -6.21 7.59
CA MET A 140 -13.49 -6.56 8.75
C MET A 140 -14.09 -6.11 10.10
N GLY A 141 -15.19 -5.36 10.08
CA GLY A 141 -15.81 -4.80 11.29
C GLY A 141 -15.18 -3.48 11.75
N GLY A 142 -15.83 -2.84 12.72
CA GLY A 142 -15.45 -1.50 13.18
C GLY A 142 -15.87 -0.39 12.21
N SER A 143 -15.45 0.84 12.49
CA SER A 143 -15.76 2.00 11.66
C SER A 143 -14.80 2.10 10.49
N ALA A 144 -15.34 2.18 9.26
CA ALA A 144 -14.55 2.52 8.08
C ALA A 144 -13.93 3.92 8.23
N PRO A 145 -12.75 4.17 7.64
CA PRO A 145 -12.19 5.52 7.57
C PRO A 145 -13.19 6.48 6.92
N GLY A 146 -13.37 7.67 7.49
CA GLY A 146 -14.21 8.71 6.90
C GLY A 146 -13.60 9.30 5.63
N SER A 147 -14.46 9.82 4.74
CA SER A 147 -14.00 10.56 3.56
C SER A 147 -13.20 11.81 3.99
N ARG A 148 -12.08 12.07 3.31
CA ARG A 148 -11.27 13.28 3.53
C ARG A 148 -11.81 14.49 2.78
N ILE A 149 -12.64 14.26 1.76
CA ILE A 149 -13.28 15.34 1.00
C ILE A 149 -14.40 15.95 1.84
N TRP A 150 -15.25 15.10 2.42
CA TRP A 150 -16.26 15.50 3.37
C TRP A 150 -16.63 14.32 4.26
N GLY A 151 -16.28 14.39 5.54
CA GLY A 151 -16.41 13.27 6.50
C GLY A 151 -17.66 13.28 7.37
N ASN A 152 -18.50 14.33 7.29
CA ASN A 152 -19.60 14.57 8.21
C ASN A 152 -20.97 14.11 7.70
N CYS A 153 -21.02 12.99 6.96
CA CYS A 153 -22.30 12.40 6.55
C CYS A 153 -23.11 12.00 7.81
N GLY A 154 -24.33 12.51 7.92
CA GLY A 154 -25.20 12.23 9.06
C GLY A 154 -25.72 10.80 9.15
N GLY A 155 -25.67 10.05 8.06
CA GLY A 155 -26.05 8.66 7.97
C GLY A 155 -25.94 8.11 6.55
N TRP A 156 -25.77 6.80 6.43
CA TRP A 156 -25.66 6.11 5.16
C TRP A 156 -26.91 5.25 4.93
N ARG A 157 -27.55 5.43 3.78
CA ARG A 157 -28.66 4.59 3.35
C ARG A 157 -28.13 3.21 2.90
N ASN A 158 -29.03 2.25 2.72
CA ASN A 158 -28.66 0.90 2.27
C ASN A 158 -28.05 0.90 0.86
N ASP A 159 -28.40 1.88 0.03
CA ASP A 159 -27.80 2.10 -1.29
C ASP A 159 -26.45 2.85 -1.23
N GLY A 160 -25.91 3.08 -0.03
CA GLY A 160 -24.66 3.79 0.19
C GLY A 160 -24.74 5.30 0.03
N THR A 161 -25.90 5.88 -0.24
CA THR A 161 -26.09 7.33 -0.36
C THR A 161 -26.01 7.99 1.00
N CYS A 162 -25.31 9.11 1.08
CA CYS A 162 -25.31 9.95 2.28
C CYS A 162 -26.66 10.63 2.46
N SER A 163 -27.27 10.45 3.63
CA SER A 163 -28.50 11.13 4.02
C SER A 163 -28.21 12.47 4.70
N GLY A 164 -29.14 13.42 4.55
CA GLY A 164 -29.04 14.70 5.25
C GLY A 164 -28.21 15.77 4.55
N LEU A 165 -27.81 15.56 3.29
CA LEU A 165 -27.26 16.64 2.48
C LEU A 165 -28.37 17.65 2.15
N PRO A 166 -28.18 18.95 2.44
CA PRO A 166 -29.13 19.98 2.07
C PRO A 166 -29.16 20.18 0.56
N SER A 167 -30.24 20.79 0.06
CA SER A 167 -30.28 21.25 -1.32
C SER A 167 -29.13 22.21 -1.63
N PRO A 168 -28.62 22.20 -2.89
CA PRO A 168 -27.49 23.05 -3.27
C PRO A 168 -27.71 24.53 -2.91
N GLY A 169 -26.76 25.15 -2.23
CA GLY A 169 -26.83 26.53 -1.79
C GLY A 169 -25.87 26.86 -0.65
N THR A 170 -26.12 27.97 0.00
CA THR A 170 -25.24 28.48 1.08
C THR A 170 -25.15 27.56 2.30
N SER A 171 -26.17 26.72 2.55
CA SER A 171 -26.18 25.72 3.61
C SER A 171 -25.44 24.42 3.27
N SER A 172 -25.03 24.23 1.99
CA SER A 172 -24.34 23.03 1.55
C SER A 172 -22.96 22.92 2.17
N PRO A 173 -22.52 21.71 2.57
CA PRO A 173 -21.19 21.52 3.14
C PRO A 173 -20.10 21.78 2.12
N THR A 174 -18.98 22.33 2.59
CA THR A 174 -17.80 22.59 1.76
C THR A 174 -16.97 21.32 1.59
N ALA A 175 -16.61 21.03 0.35
CA ALA A 175 -15.68 19.97 0.02
C ALA A 175 -14.23 20.46 0.18
N SER A 176 -13.35 19.64 0.77
CA SER A 176 -11.93 19.94 0.93
C SER A 176 -11.08 19.60 -0.30
N VAL A 177 -11.68 19.65 -1.49
CA VAL A 177 -11.02 19.31 -2.76
C VAL A 177 -11.20 20.45 -3.76
N MET A 178 -10.19 20.67 -4.62
CA MET A 178 -10.19 21.68 -5.70
C MET A 178 -10.52 23.12 -5.22
N THR A 179 -10.18 23.45 -3.98
CA THR A 179 -10.47 24.77 -3.38
C THR A 179 -9.96 25.91 -4.27
N GLY A 180 -10.85 26.82 -4.64
CA GLY A 180 -10.56 27.97 -5.51
C GLY A 180 -10.20 27.61 -6.95
N LYS A 181 -10.48 26.40 -7.41
CA LYS A 181 -10.17 25.93 -8.77
C LYS A 181 -11.44 25.69 -9.62
N LEU A 182 -12.59 25.52 -9.01
CA LEU A 182 -13.84 25.33 -9.72
C LEU A 182 -14.45 26.66 -10.08
N SER A 183 -15.01 26.73 -11.29
CA SER A 183 -15.88 27.83 -11.72
C SER A 183 -17.29 27.61 -11.19
N ASP A 184 -18.09 28.68 -11.15
CA ASP A 184 -19.49 28.58 -10.79
C ASP A 184 -20.25 27.61 -11.72
N GLY A 185 -21.03 26.71 -11.12
CA GLY A 185 -21.78 25.66 -11.83
C GLY A 185 -20.91 24.50 -12.35
N GLN A 186 -19.59 24.58 -12.25
CA GLN A 186 -18.73 23.47 -12.66
C GLN A 186 -18.85 22.29 -11.69
N VAL A 187 -19.17 21.12 -12.24
CA VAL A 187 -19.30 19.87 -11.47
C VAL A 187 -18.11 18.97 -11.71
N VAL A 188 -17.57 18.40 -10.64
CA VAL A 188 -16.51 17.40 -10.67
C VAL A 188 -16.89 16.21 -9.80
N TRP A 189 -16.34 15.03 -10.16
CA TRP A 189 -16.47 13.82 -9.40
C TRP A 189 -15.14 13.51 -8.73
N ALA A 190 -15.16 13.33 -7.43
CA ALA A 190 -13.99 12.95 -6.65
C ALA A 190 -14.19 11.54 -6.10
N VAL A 191 -13.23 10.68 -6.39
CA VAL A 191 -13.22 9.29 -5.91
C VAL A 191 -12.08 9.11 -4.94
N GLU A 192 -12.39 8.56 -3.78
CA GLU A 192 -11.45 8.22 -2.72
C GLU A 192 -11.48 6.73 -2.47
N THR A 193 -10.31 6.15 -2.25
CA THR A 193 -10.19 4.76 -1.85
C THR A 193 -9.31 4.63 -0.62
N TYR A 194 -9.73 3.76 0.27
CA TYR A 194 -8.99 3.35 1.45
C TYR A 194 -8.76 1.85 1.41
N TYR A 195 -7.63 1.42 1.88
CA TYR A 195 -7.33 0.01 2.06
C TYR A 195 -6.52 -0.21 3.33
N ASN A 196 -7.05 -1.03 4.24
CA ASN A 196 -6.34 -1.43 5.44
C ASN A 196 -5.28 -2.47 5.10
N PHE A 197 -4.06 -2.00 4.85
CA PHE A 197 -2.93 -2.83 4.51
C PHE A 197 -2.38 -3.53 5.76
N ASN A 198 -2.19 -4.85 5.65
CA ASN A 198 -1.60 -5.64 6.71
C ASN A 198 -0.19 -6.09 6.30
N MET A 199 0.81 -5.66 7.06
CA MET A 199 2.17 -6.15 6.90
C MET A 199 2.27 -7.57 7.46
N PHE A 200 3.02 -8.44 6.81
CA PHE A 200 3.29 -9.80 7.32
C PHE A 200 4.21 -9.77 8.54
N PHE A 201 5.12 -8.80 8.55
CA PHE A 201 6.19 -8.72 9.53
C PHE A 201 6.04 -7.51 10.47
N GLN A 202 4.80 -7.07 10.71
CA GLN A 202 4.51 -5.97 11.60
C GLN A 202 4.92 -6.31 13.04
N GLY A 203 5.68 -5.41 13.67
CA GLY A 203 6.07 -5.54 15.08
C GLY A 203 7.20 -6.54 15.36
N LEU A 204 7.88 -7.05 14.33
CA LEU A 204 9.07 -7.87 14.54
C LEU A 204 10.18 -7.01 15.15
N THR A 205 10.65 -7.42 16.33
CA THR A 205 11.76 -6.76 17.02
C THR A 205 12.93 -7.71 17.16
N MET A 206 14.13 -7.25 16.88
CA MET A 206 15.37 -7.98 17.11
C MET A 206 16.27 -7.15 18.04
N GLY A 207 16.13 -7.38 19.33
CA GLY A 207 16.82 -6.58 20.36
C GLY A 207 16.40 -5.10 20.29
N VAL A 208 17.34 -4.20 19.98
CA VAL A 208 17.07 -2.76 19.84
C VAL A 208 16.56 -2.35 18.46
N LEU A 209 16.58 -3.25 17.49
CA LEU A 209 16.09 -3.01 16.12
C LEU A 209 14.59 -3.31 16.04
N GLN A 210 13.82 -2.29 15.70
CA GLN A 210 12.39 -2.42 15.45
C GLN A 210 12.12 -2.24 13.96
N MET A 211 11.34 -3.14 13.37
CA MET A 211 10.91 -3.01 11.98
C MET A 211 10.00 -1.80 11.79
N PRO A 212 10.21 -1.00 10.72
CA PRO A 212 9.32 0.10 10.40
C PRO A 212 7.92 -0.44 10.10
N THR A 213 6.90 0.19 10.68
CA THR A 213 5.50 -0.11 10.39
C THR A 213 4.95 0.92 9.43
N LEU A 214 4.34 0.47 8.33
CA LEU A 214 3.50 1.32 7.49
C LEU A 214 2.17 1.55 8.19
N GLY A 215 1.64 2.76 8.10
CA GLY A 215 0.31 3.07 8.64
C GLY A 215 -0.75 2.11 8.08
N PRO A 216 -1.77 1.77 8.88
CA PRO A 216 -2.72 0.72 8.54
C PRO A 216 -3.56 1.05 7.29
N ASN A 217 -3.75 2.32 6.94
CA ASN A 217 -4.63 2.74 5.86
C ASN A 217 -3.87 3.39 4.71
N LEU A 218 -3.77 2.67 3.60
CA LEU A 218 -3.40 3.25 2.32
C LEU A 218 -4.58 4.08 1.80
N TYR A 219 -4.27 5.21 1.18
CA TYR A 219 -5.26 6.17 0.68
C TYR A 219 -4.88 6.65 -0.70
N SER A 220 -5.86 6.73 -1.58
CA SER A 220 -5.74 7.37 -2.89
C SER A 220 -6.99 8.19 -3.20
N SER A 221 -6.82 9.30 -3.90
CA SER A 221 -7.95 10.11 -4.39
C SER A 221 -7.65 10.67 -5.78
N THR A 222 -8.69 10.77 -6.58
CA THR A 222 -8.65 11.37 -7.93
C THR A 222 -9.91 12.20 -8.15
N VAL A 223 -9.76 13.34 -8.82
CA VAL A 223 -10.83 14.24 -9.21
C VAL A 223 -10.89 14.31 -10.74
N PHE A 224 -12.10 14.26 -11.30
CA PHE A 224 -12.34 14.28 -12.73
C PHE A 224 -13.47 15.21 -13.12
#